data_4e7cb5e06dbd5ff9f59b268f677c0c45
#
_entry.id   4e7cb5e06dbd5ff9f59b268f677c0c45
#
_cell.length_a   1.000
_cell.length_b   1.000
_cell.length_c   1.000
_cell.angle_alpha   90.00
_cell.angle_beta   90.00
_cell.angle_gamma   90.00
#
_symmetry.space_group_name_H-M   'P 1'
#
loop_
_entity.id
_entity.type
_entity.pdbx_description
1 polymer ?
#
loop_
_entity_poly.entity_id
_entity_poly.type
_entity_poly.pdbx_seq_one_letter_code
_entity_poly.pdbx_strand_id
1 'polypeptide(L)'
;TKLGFIGLTAPFPLTYNPNGWTIKQVEAVLPQLITEVAPQCDVLILLSHLGIDTDFMIAANYPEIQVILGSHTHHLFKDGEKINHVQLAAAGKYGQYIGEVHLFVDADTKQVTSYAKTIETASLEEQATDAKEIAGYLTEGHRLLQAQQIAQIPETLSTDLRQPHAFITVALKALKEAGQTEAAVLNNGLFLADLPEGIINADQLHEALPHPMHLIKVTLKGSDMSRLIREMEKSRQFLRKFPIRWMGFRGKIFGELCYDGIRFERNSQTVFWQGKPIQPEQKYTLTTVDHFQFVPFFPTIELVGEVEFLFPDVLRTVVANYLHAHYPIK
;
A
#
# COMPACT_ATOMS: atom_id res chain seq x y z
N THR A 1 -19.98 -29.39 -18.40
CA THR A 1 -19.32 -28.11 -18.68
C THR A 1 -18.02 -28.05 -17.93
N LYS A 2 -16.93 -27.76 -18.62
CA LYS A 2 -15.58 -27.60 -18.04
C LYS A 2 -15.22 -26.12 -18.00
N LEU A 3 -14.86 -25.62 -16.84
CA LEU A 3 -14.42 -24.24 -16.64
C LEU A 3 -12.90 -24.18 -16.64
N GLY A 4 -12.32 -23.22 -17.37
CA GLY A 4 -10.92 -22.87 -17.34
C GLY A 4 -10.70 -21.56 -16.56
N PHE A 5 -9.63 -21.48 -15.80
CA PHE A 5 -9.30 -20.29 -15.03
C PHE A 5 -7.88 -19.82 -15.34
N ILE A 6 -7.73 -18.53 -15.59
CA ILE A 6 -6.45 -17.83 -15.67
C ILE A 6 -6.41 -16.80 -14.54
N GLY A 7 -5.32 -16.75 -13.77
CA GLY A 7 -5.11 -15.74 -12.72
C GLY A 7 -4.00 -14.77 -13.10
N LEU A 8 -4.27 -13.46 -13.03
CA LEU A 8 -3.28 -12.41 -13.29
C LEU A 8 -3.30 -11.34 -12.20
N THR A 9 -2.13 -10.77 -11.93
CA THR A 9 -1.95 -9.66 -10.97
C THR A 9 -1.31 -8.45 -11.62
N ALA A 10 -1.58 -7.27 -11.06
CA ALA A 10 -1.00 -6.00 -11.52
C ALA A 10 0.53 -6.06 -11.53
N PRO A 11 1.19 -5.70 -12.64
CA PRO A 11 2.63 -5.84 -12.78
C PRO A 11 3.36 -4.63 -12.18
N PHE A 12 3.68 -4.69 -10.88
CA PHE A 12 4.45 -3.66 -10.17
C PHE A 12 5.93 -4.05 -10.05
N PRO A 13 6.79 -3.78 -11.06
CA PRO A 13 8.19 -4.19 -11.05
C PRO A 13 8.98 -3.60 -9.87
N LEU A 14 8.67 -2.36 -9.45
CA LEU A 14 9.30 -1.72 -8.30
C LEU A 14 9.05 -2.45 -6.98
N THR A 15 7.95 -3.21 -6.89
CA THR A 15 7.60 -3.99 -5.71
C THR A 15 8.06 -5.44 -5.82
N TYR A 16 7.89 -6.07 -6.97
CA TYR A 16 8.15 -7.50 -7.14
C TYR A 16 9.62 -7.83 -7.41
N ASN A 17 10.31 -7.04 -8.26
CA ASN A 17 11.70 -7.32 -8.62
C ASN A 17 12.66 -7.31 -7.41
N PRO A 18 12.55 -6.37 -6.44
CA PRO A 18 13.40 -6.40 -5.25
C PRO A 18 13.19 -7.62 -4.35
N ASN A 19 12.02 -8.29 -4.45
CA ASN A 19 11.74 -9.55 -3.77
C ASN A 19 12.22 -10.78 -4.54
N GLY A 20 12.97 -10.59 -5.63
CA GLY A 20 13.47 -11.68 -6.48
C GLY A 20 12.42 -12.28 -7.41
N TRP A 21 11.26 -11.65 -7.56
CA TRP A 21 10.18 -12.08 -8.46
C TRP A 21 10.28 -11.36 -9.79
N THR A 22 10.32 -12.13 -10.88
CA THR A 22 10.24 -11.56 -12.23
C THR A 22 8.78 -11.35 -12.61
N ILE A 23 8.38 -10.10 -12.79
CA ILE A 23 7.03 -9.75 -13.24
C ILE A 23 7.03 -9.51 -14.75
N LYS A 24 6.02 -10.02 -15.44
CA LYS A 24 5.82 -9.84 -16.88
C LYS A 24 4.57 -9.01 -17.13
N GLN A 25 4.59 -8.23 -18.22
CA GLN A 25 3.43 -7.46 -18.65
C GLN A 25 2.31 -8.38 -19.15
N VAL A 26 1.05 -7.96 -18.98
CA VAL A 26 -0.14 -8.74 -19.31
C VAL A 26 -0.15 -9.13 -20.79
N GLU A 27 0.19 -8.21 -21.66
CA GLU A 27 0.22 -8.36 -23.12
C GLU A 27 1.21 -9.44 -23.58
N ALA A 28 2.26 -9.68 -22.79
CA ALA A 28 3.25 -10.72 -23.08
C ALA A 28 2.83 -12.11 -22.60
N VAL A 29 1.94 -12.20 -21.60
CA VAL A 29 1.60 -13.45 -20.91
C VAL A 29 0.23 -13.96 -21.29
N LEU A 30 -0.77 -13.10 -21.34
CA LEU A 30 -2.17 -13.48 -21.52
C LEU A 30 -2.44 -14.26 -22.82
N PRO A 31 -1.89 -13.88 -24.01
CA PRO A 31 -2.13 -14.63 -25.24
C PRO A 31 -1.63 -16.07 -25.19
N GLN A 32 -0.51 -16.31 -24.51
CA GLN A 32 0.05 -17.65 -24.34
C GLN A 32 -0.84 -18.50 -23.43
N LEU A 33 -1.30 -17.95 -22.31
CA LEU A 33 -2.19 -18.62 -21.37
C LEU A 33 -3.55 -18.95 -22.01
N ILE A 34 -4.10 -18.04 -22.82
CA ILE A 34 -5.35 -18.30 -23.55
C ILE A 34 -5.13 -19.46 -24.54
N THR A 35 -4.05 -19.44 -25.31
CA THR A 35 -3.72 -20.51 -26.24
C THR A 35 -3.60 -21.87 -25.56
N GLU A 36 -3.09 -21.91 -24.34
CA GLU A 36 -2.95 -23.14 -23.56
C GLU A 36 -4.27 -23.60 -22.94
N VAL A 37 -5.05 -22.70 -22.34
CA VAL A 37 -6.20 -23.06 -21.49
C VAL A 37 -7.51 -23.16 -22.27
N ALA A 38 -7.76 -22.22 -23.20
CA ALA A 38 -9.05 -22.17 -23.92
C ALA A 38 -9.43 -23.48 -24.65
N PRO A 39 -8.49 -24.20 -25.32
CA PRO A 39 -8.84 -25.47 -25.96
C PRO A 39 -9.25 -26.59 -25.00
N GLN A 40 -9.03 -26.41 -23.70
CA GLN A 40 -9.24 -27.42 -22.68
C GLN A 40 -10.54 -27.21 -21.89
N CYS A 41 -11.31 -26.14 -22.16
CA CYS A 41 -12.53 -25.81 -21.42
C CYS A 41 -13.68 -25.36 -22.33
N ASP A 42 -14.88 -25.36 -21.79
CA ASP A 42 -16.08 -24.83 -22.45
C ASP A 42 -16.27 -23.33 -22.15
N VAL A 43 -15.75 -22.86 -21.00
CA VAL A 43 -15.84 -21.46 -20.54
C VAL A 43 -14.51 -21.06 -19.95
N LEU A 44 -13.95 -19.97 -20.41
CA LEU A 44 -12.71 -19.40 -19.87
C LEU A 44 -13.01 -18.19 -18.99
N ILE A 45 -12.50 -18.21 -17.76
CA ILE A 45 -12.70 -17.19 -16.73
C ILE A 45 -11.36 -16.59 -16.34
N LEU A 46 -11.26 -15.25 -16.35
CA LEU A 46 -10.11 -14.52 -15.84
C LEU A 46 -10.36 -14.07 -14.41
N LEU A 47 -9.51 -14.52 -13.49
CA LEU A 47 -9.40 -14.00 -12.13
C LEU A 47 -8.42 -12.81 -12.16
N SER A 48 -8.95 -11.60 -12.23
CA SER A 48 -8.18 -10.41 -12.48
C SER A 48 -7.88 -9.63 -11.20
N HIS A 49 -6.60 -9.44 -10.88
CA HIS A 49 -6.14 -8.40 -9.97
C HIS A 49 -5.37 -7.31 -10.74
N LEU A 50 -5.86 -6.91 -11.92
CA LEU A 50 -5.19 -5.98 -12.83
C LEU A 50 -5.71 -4.54 -12.71
N GLY A 51 -6.96 -4.39 -12.29
CA GLY A 51 -7.68 -3.11 -12.26
C GLY A 51 -8.56 -2.89 -13.48
N ILE A 52 -9.54 -1.97 -13.32
CA ILE A 52 -10.67 -1.83 -14.22
C ILE A 52 -10.29 -1.46 -15.66
N ASP A 53 -9.30 -0.58 -15.84
CA ASP A 53 -8.90 -0.14 -17.18
C ASP A 53 -8.30 -1.30 -17.99
N THR A 54 -7.48 -2.14 -17.32
CA THR A 54 -6.92 -3.34 -17.92
C THR A 54 -8.00 -4.40 -18.17
N ASP A 55 -8.96 -4.55 -17.25
CA ASP A 55 -10.09 -5.47 -17.41
C ASP A 55 -10.95 -5.09 -18.63
N PHE A 56 -11.21 -3.80 -18.84
CA PHE A 56 -11.93 -3.31 -20.02
C PHE A 56 -11.14 -3.55 -21.31
N MET A 57 -9.83 -3.30 -21.30
CA MET A 57 -8.97 -3.58 -22.45
C MET A 57 -8.98 -5.07 -22.81
N ILE A 58 -8.90 -5.96 -21.81
CA ILE A 58 -8.93 -7.39 -22.01
C ILE A 58 -10.28 -7.84 -22.57
N ALA A 59 -11.40 -7.39 -22.00
CA ALA A 59 -12.74 -7.71 -22.46
C ALA A 59 -12.99 -7.26 -23.92
N ALA A 60 -12.39 -6.16 -24.34
CA ALA A 60 -12.52 -5.67 -25.70
C ALA A 60 -11.70 -6.45 -26.73
N ASN A 61 -10.54 -7.01 -26.35
CA ASN A 61 -9.54 -7.55 -27.28
C ASN A 61 -9.36 -9.07 -27.24
N TYR A 62 -9.88 -9.76 -26.20
CA TYR A 62 -9.70 -11.22 -26.02
C TYR A 62 -11.06 -11.94 -25.94
N PRO A 63 -11.68 -12.23 -27.10
CA PRO A 63 -13.03 -12.82 -27.17
C PRO A 63 -13.09 -14.26 -26.64
N GLU A 64 -11.97 -14.92 -26.42
CA GLU A 64 -11.92 -16.25 -25.84
C GLU A 64 -12.33 -16.28 -24.35
N ILE A 65 -12.25 -15.12 -23.67
CA ILE A 65 -12.65 -14.98 -22.27
C ILE A 65 -14.15 -14.67 -22.19
N GLN A 66 -14.91 -15.45 -21.43
CA GLN A 66 -16.34 -15.23 -21.21
C GLN A 66 -16.65 -14.42 -19.98
N VAL A 67 -15.79 -14.50 -18.94
CA VAL A 67 -16.00 -13.82 -17.67
C VAL A 67 -14.70 -13.24 -17.14
N ILE A 68 -14.74 -12.01 -16.63
CA ILE A 68 -13.67 -11.38 -15.86
C ILE A 68 -14.18 -11.09 -14.45
N LEU A 69 -13.57 -11.71 -13.44
CA LEU A 69 -13.79 -11.42 -12.04
C LEU A 69 -12.72 -10.40 -11.60
N GLY A 70 -13.10 -9.11 -11.61
CA GLY A 70 -12.20 -7.99 -11.42
C GLY A 70 -12.01 -7.63 -9.95
N SER A 71 -10.81 -7.14 -9.62
CA SER A 71 -10.48 -6.61 -8.31
C SER A 71 -9.49 -5.42 -8.40
N HIS A 72 -8.56 -5.24 -7.44
CA HIS A 72 -7.53 -4.19 -7.38
C HIS A 72 -8.08 -2.76 -7.21
N THR A 73 -8.85 -2.24 -8.17
CA THR A 73 -9.43 -0.88 -8.12
C THR A 73 -10.72 -0.77 -7.31
N HIS A 74 -11.19 -1.91 -6.75
CA HIS A 74 -12.36 -2.01 -5.87
C HIS A 74 -13.66 -1.45 -6.48
N HIS A 75 -13.85 -1.58 -7.78
CA HIS A 75 -15.10 -1.20 -8.45
C HIS A 75 -16.26 -2.06 -7.98
N LEU A 76 -17.46 -1.49 -8.03
CA LEU A 76 -18.70 -2.19 -7.74
C LEU A 76 -19.60 -2.13 -8.99
N PHE A 77 -19.83 -3.28 -9.60
CA PHE A 77 -20.82 -3.47 -10.66
C PHE A 77 -22.02 -4.21 -10.09
N LYS A 78 -23.07 -3.48 -9.68
CA LYS A 78 -24.24 -4.08 -9.01
C LYS A 78 -24.91 -5.16 -9.85
N ASP A 79 -25.02 -4.93 -11.16
CA ASP A 79 -25.64 -5.82 -12.12
C ASP A 79 -24.63 -6.38 -13.15
N GLY A 80 -23.32 -6.30 -12.80
CA GLY A 80 -22.25 -6.60 -13.74
C GLY A 80 -22.10 -5.53 -14.83
N GLU A 81 -21.09 -5.70 -15.66
CA GLU A 81 -20.86 -4.89 -16.86
C GLU A 81 -20.60 -5.82 -18.04
N LYS A 82 -20.96 -5.45 -19.26
CA LYS A 82 -20.65 -6.21 -20.47
C LYS A 82 -19.89 -5.38 -21.48
N ILE A 83 -18.81 -5.96 -21.96
CA ILE A 83 -18.08 -5.47 -23.14
C ILE A 83 -18.10 -6.58 -24.17
N ASN A 84 -18.74 -6.32 -25.31
CA ASN A 84 -19.07 -7.33 -26.30
C ASN A 84 -19.90 -8.47 -25.64
N HIS A 85 -19.38 -9.71 -25.60
CA HIS A 85 -20.00 -10.86 -24.93
C HIS A 85 -19.34 -11.16 -23.57
N VAL A 86 -18.27 -10.48 -23.22
CA VAL A 86 -17.53 -10.73 -21.97
C VAL A 86 -18.26 -10.09 -20.80
N GLN A 87 -18.55 -10.89 -19.79
CA GLN A 87 -19.16 -10.45 -18.53
C GLN A 87 -18.08 -10.02 -17.56
N LEU A 88 -18.09 -8.74 -17.14
CA LEU A 88 -17.28 -8.24 -16.03
C LEU A 88 -18.11 -8.24 -14.75
N ALA A 89 -17.48 -8.66 -13.66
CA ALA A 89 -18.05 -8.64 -12.31
C ALA A 89 -17.02 -8.15 -11.31
N ALA A 90 -17.42 -7.20 -10.46
CA ALA A 90 -16.60 -6.68 -9.35
C ALA A 90 -17.53 -6.32 -8.19
N ALA A 91 -17.18 -6.75 -6.97
CA ALA A 91 -18.04 -6.65 -5.79
C ALA A 91 -17.54 -5.62 -4.75
N GLY A 92 -16.81 -4.60 -5.19
CA GLY A 92 -16.32 -3.53 -4.30
C GLY A 92 -15.21 -3.99 -3.35
N LYS A 93 -15.32 -3.65 -2.07
CA LYS A 93 -14.31 -3.97 -1.05
C LYS A 93 -14.94 -4.21 0.32
N TYR A 94 -14.12 -4.71 1.24
CA TYR A 94 -14.46 -4.91 2.66
C TYR A 94 -15.61 -5.89 2.90
N GLY A 95 -15.92 -6.77 1.94
CA GLY A 95 -17.03 -7.71 2.08
C GLY A 95 -18.42 -7.05 2.13
N GLN A 96 -18.56 -5.80 1.66
CA GLN A 96 -19.86 -5.11 1.62
C GLN A 96 -20.84 -5.74 0.64
N TYR A 97 -20.32 -6.43 -0.38
CA TYR A 97 -21.10 -7.12 -1.39
C TYR A 97 -20.52 -8.50 -1.69
N ILE A 98 -21.40 -9.44 -2.00
CA ILE A 98 -21.06 -10.74 -2.58
C ILE A 98 -21.42 -10.67 -4.06
N GLY A 99 -20.46 -10.99 -4.94
CA GLY A 99 -20.71 -11.08 -6.38
C GLY A 99 -21.16 -12.48 -6.78
N GLU A 100 -22.20 -12.56 -7.59
CA GLU A 100 -22.64 -13.79 -8.23
C GLU A 100 -22.57 -13.63 -9.75
N VAL A 101 -21.97 -14.60 -10.44
CA VAL A 101 -22.00 -14.70 -11.90
C VAL A 101 -22.72 -16.00 -12.28
N HIS A 102 -23.78 -15.84 -13.05
CA HIS A 102 -24.55 -16.96 -13.57
C HIS A 102 -24.14 -17.25 -15.01
N LEU A 103 -23.80 -18.49 -15.29
CA LEU A 103 -23.36 -18.98 -16.58
C LEU A 103 -24.32 -20.01 -17.11
N PHE A 104 -24.73 -19.85 -18.35
CA PHE A 104 -25.56 -20.80 -19.08
C PHE A 104 -24.80 -21.25 -20.33
N VAL A 105 -24.59 -22.56 -20.45
CA VAL A 105 -23.92 -23.16 -21.59
C VAL A 105 -24.92 -24.01 -22.32
N ASP A 106 -25.22 -23.66 -23.55
CA ASP A 106 -26.10 -24.46 -24.40
C ASP A 106 -25.42 -25.82 -24.70
N ALA A 107 -26.16 -26.92 -24.49
CA ALA A 107 -25.59 -28.26 -24.57
C ALA A 107 -25.16 -28.63 -26.00
N ASP A 108 -25.90 -28.15 -26.99
CA ASP A 108 -25.71 -28.51 -28.40
C ASP A 108 -24.77 -27.54 -29.11
N THR A 109 -25.01 -26.24 -28.97
CA THR A 109 -24.24 -25.18 -29.68
C THR A 109 -22.99 -24.72 -28.93
N LYS A 110 -22.87 -25.07 -27.63
CA LYS A 110 -21.81 -24.60 -26.72
C LYS A 110 -21.80 -23.09 -26.54
N GLN A 111 -22.84 -22.39 -26.98
CA GLN A 111 -22.96 -20.96 -26.77
C GLN A 111 -23.04 -20.65 -25.27
N VAL A 112 -22.25 -19.67 -24.81
CA VAL A 112 -22.22 -19.22 -23.42
C VAL A 112 -22.98 -17.91 -23.30
N THR A 113 -23.95 -17.86 -22.38
CA THR A 113 -24.57 -16.61 -21.95
C THR A 113 -24.35 -16.40 -20.46
N SER A 114 -24.29 -15.18 -20.03
CA SER A 114 -23.99 -14.85 -18.64
C SER A 114 -24.70 -13.59 -18.18
N TYR A 115 -24.93 -13.49 -16.89
CA TYR A 115 -25.20 -12.23 -16.19
C TYR A 115 -24.52 -12.26 -14.82
N ALA A 116 -24.27 -11.06 -14.27
CA ALA A 116 -23.75 -10.91 -12.93
C ALA A 116 -24.69 -10.04 -12.09
N LYS A 117 -24.68 -10.24 -10.80
CA LYS A 117 -25.36 -9.39 -9.81
C LYS A 117 -24.56 -9.36 -8.51
N THR A 118 -24.87 -8.40 -7.66
CA THR A 118 -24.30 -8.34 -6.31
C THR A 118 -25.41 -8.43 -5.26
N ILE A 119 -25.07 -9.01 -4.12
CA ILE A 119 -25.90 -9.07 -2.91
C ILE A 119 -25.20 -8.21 -1.87
N GLU A 120 -25.89 -7.21 -1.33
CA GLU A 120 -25.37 -6.42 -0.22
C GLU A 120 -25.35 -7.27 1.06
N THR A 121 -24.16 -7.42 1.67
CA THR A 121 -24.00 -8.32 2.83
C THR A 121 -24.83 -7.85 4.04
N ALA A 122 -25.04 -6.52 4.19
CA ALA A 122 -25.92 -5.99 5.23
C ALA A 122 -27.39 -6.40 5.08
N SER A 123 -27.81 -6.94 3.93
CA SER A 123 -29.16 -7.45 3.72
C SER A 123 -29.32 -8.94 4.06
N LEU A 124 -28.22 -9.63 4.36
CA LEU A 124 -28.24 -11.03 4.75
C LEU A 124 -28.57 -11.17 6.23
N GLU A 125 -29.20 -12.27 6.59
CA GLU A 125 -29.50 -12.58 7.98
C GLU A 125 -28.23 -12.91 8.75
N GLU A 126 -28.00 -12.19 9.85
CA GLU A 126 -26.88 -12.46 10.76
C GLU A 126 -27.12 -13.79 11.48
N GLN A 127 -26.09 -14.64 11.52
CA GLN A 127 -26.15 -15.83 12.34
C GLN A 127 -25.84 -15.51 13.80
N ALA A 128 -26.53 -16.14 14.74
CA ALA A 128 -26.36 -15.90 16.17
C ALA A 128 -24.89 -16.13 16.65
N THR A 129 -24.09 -16.87 15.89
CA THR A 129 -22.69 -17.18 16.19
C THR A 129 -21.69 -16.16 15.63
N ASP A 130 -22.07 -15.34 14.63
CA ASP A 130 -21.14 -14.48 13.87
C ASP A 130 -20.37 -13.50 14.77
N ALA A 131 -21.10 -12.78 15.65
CA ALA A 131 -20.50 -11.82 16.56
C ALA A 131 -19.47 -12.48 17.50
N LYS A 132 -19.76 -13.70 17.99
CA LYS A 132 -18.85 -14.47 18.85
C LYS A 132 -17.62 -14.95 18.10
N GLU A 133 -17.79 -15.42 16.87
CA GLU A 133 -16.70 -15.89 16.02
C GLU A 133 -15.75 -14.75 15.65
N ILE A 134 -16.27 -13.61 15.21
CA ILE A 134 -15.51 -12.40 14.91
C ILE A 134 -14.74 -11.91 16.13
N ALA A 135 -15.40 -11.82 17.30
CA ALA A 135 -14.75 -11.44 18.55
C ALA A 135 -13.65 -12.44 18.95
N GLY A 136 -13.85 -13.73 18.68
CA GLY A 136 -12.86 -14.78 18.91
C GLY A 136 -11.60 -14.57 18.04
N TYR A 137 -11.75 -14.32 16.76
CA TYR A 137 -10.61 -14.04 15.86
C TYR A 137 -9.85 -12.78 16.26
N LEU A 138 -10.55 -11.70 16.62
CA LEU A 138 -9.92 -10.47 17.09
C LEU A 138 -9.12 -10.71 18.39
N THR A 139 -9.73 -11.38 19.36
CA THR A 139 -9.09 -11.70 20.67
C THR A 139 -7.83 -12.53 20.46
N GLU A 140 -7.90 -13.56 19.59
CA GLU A 140 -6.75 -14.41 19.31
C GLU A 140 -5.66 -13.64 18.55
N GLY A 141 -6.00 -12.79 17.58
CA GLY A 141 -5.08 -11.93 16.88
C GLY A 141 -4.30 -11.01 17.82
N HIS A 142 -5.01 -10.30 18.72
CA HIS A 142 -4.39 -9.47 19.75
C HIS A 142 -3.51 -10.29 20.69
N ARG A 143 -3.98 -11.44 21.16
CA ARG A 143 -3.19 -12.32 22.04
C ARG A 143 -1.86 -12.75 21.41
N LEU A 144 -1.87 -13.11 20.11
CA LEU A 144 -0.66 -13.52 19.38
C LEU A 144 0.33 -12.36 19.24
N LEU A 145 -0.15 -11.15 18.97
CA LEU A 145 0.69 -9.96 18.85
C LEU A 145 1.22 -9.50 20.22
N GLN A 146 0.40 -9.55 21.27
CA GLN A 146 0.80 -9.19 22.64
C GLN A 146 1.87 -10.10 23.21
N ALA A 147 1.92 -11.36 22.80
CA ALA A 147 2.96 -12.30 23.19
C ALA A 147 4.36 -11.96 22.62
N GLN A 148 4.41 -11.10 21.57
CA GLN A 148 5.64 -10.68 20.92
C GLN A 148 6.16 -9.38 21.54
N GLN A 149 6.99 -9.50 22.58
CA GLN A 149 7.63 -8.33 23.21
C GLN A 149 8.74 -7.79 22.32
N ILE A 150 8.81 -6.45 22.16
CA ILE A 150 9.73 -5.78 21.24
C ILE A 150 10.86 -5.08 21.99
N ALA A 151 10.53 -4.22 22.95
CA ALA A 151 11.48 -3.34 23.63
C ALA A 151 10.97 -2.89 24.99
N GLN A 152 11.84 -2.34 25.82
CA GLN A 152 11.49 -1.67 27.08
C GLN A 152 11.87 -0.20 26.98
N ILE A 153 10.90 0.66 26.65
CA ILE A 153 11.12 2.10 26.47
C ILE A 153 11.03 2.85 27.81
N PRO A 154 11.94 3.81 28.08
CA PRO A 154 12.03 4.50 29.36
C PRO A 154 10.94 5.55 29.59
N GLU A 155 10.22 5.93 28.55
CA GLU A 155 9.22 7.01 28.55
C GLU A 155 8.23 6.84 27.40
N THR A 156 7.04 7.41 27.54
CA THR A 156 6.01 7.37 26.49
C THR A 156 6.48 8.10 25.24
N LEU A 157 6.38 7.44 24.08
CA LEU A 157 6.57 8.05 22.77
C LEU A 157 5.25 8.63 22.29
N SER A 158 5.13 9.95 22.29
CA SER A 158 3.88 10.63 21.99
C SER A 158 3.70 10.94 20.49
N THR A 159 2.46 10.86 20.02
CA THR A 159 2.06 11.36 18.69
C THR A 159 2.00 12.88 18.61
N ASP A 160 2.00 13.61 19.75
CA ASP A 160 2.08 15.07 19.79
C ASP A 160 3.52 15.54 19.53
N LEU A 161 3.72 16.22 18.41
CA LEU A 161 5.03 16.78 17.98
C LEU A 161 5.62 17.79 18.93
N ARG A 162 4.84 18.36 19.85
CA ARG A 162 5.31 19.35 20.85
C ARG A 162 5.96 18.69 22.05
N GLN A 163 5.78 17.39 22.23
CA GLN A 163 6.40 16.65 23.33
C GLN A 163 7.88 16.38 23.03
N PRO A 164 8.75 16.37 24.04
CA PRO A 164 10.19 16.11 23.89
C PRO A 164 10.48 14.74 23.22
N HIS A 165 9.62 13.76 23.50
CA HIS A 165 9.74 12.38 23.04
C HIS A 165 8.65 12.05 22.00
N ALA A 166 8.57 12.88 20.95
CA ALA A 166 7.65 12.62 19.85
C ALA A 166 8.04 11.31 19.13
N PHE A 167 7.07 10.42 18.95
CA PHE A 167 7.27 9.09 18.34
C PHE A 167 7.92 9.17 16.95
N ILE A 168 7.51 10.15 16.15
CA ILE A 168 8.09 10.38 14.82
C ILE A 168 9.60 10.62 14.86
N THR A 169 10.13 11.22 15.93
CA THR A 169 11.58 11.47 16.06
C THR A 169 12.34 10.14 16.16
N VAL A 170 11.80 9.18 16.90
CA VAL A 170 12.37 7.83 16.99
C VAL A 170 12.29 7.12 15.64
N ALA A 171 11.14 7.20 14.97
CA ALA A 171 10.96 6.59 13.65
C ALA A 171 11.89 7.20 12.59
N LEU A 172 12.13 8.53 12.59
CA LEU A 172 13.09 9.16 11.68
C LEU A 172 14.52 8.64 11.89
N LYS A 173 14.91 8.40 13.15
CA LYS A 173 16.21 7.77 13.45
C LYS A 173 16.27 6.34 12.94
N ALA A 174 15.20 5.57 13.15
CA ALA A 174 15.08 4.20 12.63
C ALA A 174 15.21 4.17 11.10
N LEU A 175 14.57 5.10 10.39
CA LEU A 175 14.69 5.22 8.94
C LEU A 175 16.14 5.51 8.50
N LYS A 176 16.81 6.45 9.14
CA LYS A 176 18.21 6.77 8.81
C LYS A 176 19.12 5.57 9.01
N GLU A 177 18.95 4.83 10.10
CA GLU A 177 19.74 3.64 10.40
C GLU A 177 19.49 2.53 9.38
N ALA A 178 18.22 2.18 9.14
CA ALA A 178 17.86 1.14 8.17
C ALA A 178 18.25 1.49 6.73
N GLY A 179 18.08 2.74 6.32
CA GLY A 179 18.47 3.23 4.99
C GLY A 179 19.95 3.55 4.85
N GLN A 180 20.72 3.57 5.95
CA GLN A 180 22.12 4.02 5.99
C GLN A 180 22.27 5.44 5.38
N THR A 181 21.38 6.36 5.75
CA THR A 181 21.32 7.72 5.23
C THR A 181 21.50 8.76 6.32
N GLU A 182 21.97 9.94 5.94
CA GLU A 182 22.15 11.06 6.88
C GLU A 182 20.83 11.77 7.18
N ALA A 183 19.82 11.60 6.33
CA ALA A 183 18.55 12.31 6.46
C ALA A 183 17.36 11.40 6.22
N ALA A 184 16.25 11.75 6.88
CA ALA A 184 14.96 11.10 6.70
C ALA A 184 13.80 12.09 6.75
N VAL A 185 12.69 11.70 6.10
CA VAL A 185 11.44 12.47 6.07
C VAL A 185 10.27 11.54 6.34
N LEU A 186 9.36 11.98 7.21
CA LEU A 186 8.07 11.33 7.48
C LEU A 186 6.96 12.37 7.66
N ASN A 187 5.73 11.91 7.67
CA ASN A 187 4.56 12.70 8.07
C ASN A 187 3.93 12.12 9.34
N ASN A 188 3.51 12.99 10.26
CA ASN A 188 3.00 12.52 11.55
C ASN A 188 1.63 11.86 11.50
N GLY A 189 0.88 12.00 10.42
CA GLY A 189 -0.37 11.28 10.22
C GLY A 189 -0.24 9.75 10.14
N LEU A 190 1.00 9.25 10.05
CA LEU A 190 1.31 7.81 10.15
C LEU A 190 1.20 7.29 11.59
N PHE A 191 1.28 8.13 12.61
CA PHE A 191 1.31 7.73 14.01
C PHE A 191 -0.09 7.87 14.61
N LEU A 192 -0.78 6.75 14.87
CA LEU A 192 -2.19 6.73 15.25
C LEU A 192 -2.43 6.63 16.75
N ALA A 193 -1.44 6.15 17.51
CA ALA A 193 -1.49 6.03 18.97
C ALA A 193 -0.09 6.26 19.57
N ASP A 194 -0.06 6.69 20.83
CA ASP A 194 1.16 6.78 21.61
C ASP A 194 1.65 5.37 21.98
N LEU A 195 2.96 5.19 22.12
CA LEU A 195 3.54 3.99 22.72
C LEU A 195 3.84 4.28 24.19
N PRO A 196 3.19 3.61 25.14
CA PRO A 196 3.36 3.87 26.57
C PRO A 196 4.75 3.46 27.07
N GLU A 197 5.22 4.11 28.14
CA GLU A 197 6.41 3.69 28.87
C GLU A 197 6.32 2.23 29.30
N GLY A 198 7.45 1.53 29.32
CA GLY A 198 7.55 0.14 29.72
C GLY A 198 7.79 -0.85 28.57
N ILE A 199 7.35 -2.08 28.75
CA ILE A 199 7.51 -3.13 27.73
C ILE A 199 6.49 -2.94 26.63
N ILE A 200 7.00 -2.72 25.40
CA ILE A 200 6.20 -2.60 24.19
C ILE A 200 6.11 -3.96 23.49
N ASN A 201 4.93 -4.29 23.03
CA ASN A 201 4.66 -5.51 22.25
C ASN A 201 4.23 -5.18 20.82
N ALA A 202 4.13 -6.22 19.98
CA ALA A 202 3.77 -6.07 18.57
C ALA A 202 2.32 -5.56 18.36
N ASP A 203 1.42 -5.81 19.30
CA ASP A 203 0.03 -5.33 19.25
C ASP A 203 -0.03 -3.80 19.36
N GLN A 204 0.60 -3.24 20.39
CA GLN A 204 0.69 -1.80 20.60
C GLN A 204 1.35 -1.09 19.41
N LEU A 205 2.43 -1.67 18.89
CA LEU A 205 3.11 -1.10 17.73
C LEU A 205 2.27 -1.23 16.45
N HIS A 206 1.48 -2.30 16.30
CA HIS A 206 0.56 -2.45 15.18
C HIS A 206 -0.56 -1.39 15.23
N GLU A 207 -1.14 -1.15 16.41
CA GLU A 207 -2.14 -0.08 16.59
C GLU A 207 -1.57 1.31 16.29
N ALA A 208 -0.33 1.56 16.73
CA ALA A 208 0.34 2.85 16.53
C ALA A 208 0.79 3.08 15.08
N LEU A 209 1.26 2.04 14.38
CA LEU A 209 1.78 2.08 13.00
C LEU A 209 1.20 0.95 12.14
N PRO A 210 -0.10 0.96 11.79
CA PRO A 210 -0.75 -0.13 11.06
C PRO A 210 -0.44 -0.16 9.54
N HIS A 211 0.35 0.79 9.04
CA HIS A 211 0.58 0.99 7.61
C HIS A 211 1.53 -0.05 7.02
N PRO A 212 1.14 -0.80 5.96
CA PRO A 212 2.03 -1.70 5.24
C PRO A 212 2.88 -0.94 4.20
N MET A 213 3.65 0.05 4.66
CA MET A 213 4.49 0.90 3.81
C MET A 213 5.94 0.48 3.90
N HIS A 214 6.57 0.29 2.75
CA HIS A 214 8.00 0.02 2.67
C HIS A 214 8.82 1.30 2.75
N LEU A 215 10.06 1.16 3.19
CA LEU A 215 11.01 2.25 3.11
C LEU A 215 11.55 2.37 1.69
N ILE A 216 11.83 3.61 1.30
CA ILE A 216 12.56 3.93 0.07
C ILE A 216 13.72 4.86 0.37
N LYS A 217 14.84 4.67 -0.35
CA LYS A 217 15.88 5.68 -0.47
C LYS A 217 15.63 6.51 -1.72
N VAL A 218 15.75 7.80 -1.60
CA VAL A 218 15.61 8.76 -2.71
C VAL A 218 16.92 9.50 -2.87
N THR A 219 17.62 9.26 -3.96
CA THR A 219 18.88 9.94 -4.29
C THR A 219 18.64 10.99 -5.37
N LEU A 220 19.05 12.21 -5.10
CA LEU A 220 18.87 13.38 -5.98
C LEU A 220 20.13 14.23 -6.01
N LYS A 221 20.36 14.97 -7.11
CA LYS A 221 21.29 16.10 -7.09
C LYS A 221 20.80 17.18 -6.12
N GLY A 222 21.69 17.97 -5.57
CA GLY A 222 21.34 19.00 -4.58
C GLY A 222 20.37 20.05 -5.10
N SER A 223 20.45 20.40 -6.39
CA SER A 223 19.46 21.26 -7.05
C SER A 223 18.04 20.66 -6.98
N ASP A 224 17.91 19.37 -7.26
CA ASP A 224 16.63 18.65 -7.25
C ASP A 224 16.17 18.31 -5.83
N MET A 225 17.09 17.96 -4.92
CA MET A 225 16.79 17.81 -3.50
C MET A 225 16.26 19.13 -2.91
N SER A 226 16.85 20.25 -3.27
CA SER A 226 16.36 21.57 -2.87
C SER A 226 14.96 21.85 -3.44
N ARG A 227 14.68 21.42 -4.68
CA ARG A 227 13.35 21.53 -5.29
C ARG A 227 12.34 20.67 -4.52
N LEU A 228 12.66 19.42 -4.24
CA LEU A 228 11.82 18.50 -3.46
C LEU A 228 11.45 19.09 -2.09
N ILE A 229 12.42 19.60 -1.35
CA ILE A 229 12.15 20.19 -0.04
C ILE A 229 11.26 21.43 -0.16
N ARG A 230 11.42 22.27 -1.21
CA ARG A 230 10.52 23.41 -1.46
C ARG A 230 9.11 22.97 -1.84
N GLU A 231 8.93 21.89 -2.60
CA GLU A 231 7.61 21.27 -2.88
C GLU A 231 6.94 20.85 -1.58
N MET A 232 7.68 20.17 -0.71
CA MET A 232 7.21 19.76 0.62
C MET A 232 6.78 20.95 1.48
N GLU A 233 7.63 22.00 1.55
CA GLU A 233 7.34 23.20 2.34
C GLU A 233 6.19 24.04 1.77
N LYS A 234 6.06 24.10 0.44
CA LYS A 234 4.94 24.76 -0.23
C LYS A 234 3.61 24.06 0.08
N SER A 235 3.63 22.74 0.10
CA SER A 235 2.44 21.92 0.36
C SER A 235 2.14 21.73 1.85
N ARG A 236 3.07 22.04 2.75
CA ARG A 236 3.00 21.76 4.20
C ARG A 236 1.69 22.18 4.85
N GLN A 237 1.22 23.42 4.62
CA GLN A 237 -0.01 23.94 5.22
C GLN A 237 -1.26 23.16 4.78
N PHE A 238 -1.31 22.83 3.51
CA PHE A 238 -2.38 22.03 2.92
C PHE A 238 -2.36 20.59 3.45
N LEU A 239 -1.19 19.95 3.47
CA LEU A 239 -1.01 18.57 3.89
C LEU A 239 -1.38 18.31 5.35
N ARG A 240 -1.25 19.28 6.23
CA ARG A 240 -1.63 19.18 7.65
C ARG A 240 -3.06 18.69 7.87
N LYS A 241 -3.97 19.02 6.95
CA LYS A 241 -5.40 18.69 7.05
C LYS A 241 -5.88 17.84 5.88
N PHE A 242 -4.98 17.48 4.97
CA PHE A 242 -5.35 16.75 3.76
C PHE A 242 -5.77 15.30 4.10
N PRO A 243 -7.03 14.93 3.80
CA PRO A 243 -7.48 13.56 4.02
C PRO A 243 -6.85 12.62 3.00
N ILE A 244 -6.26 11.53 3.47
CA ILE A 244 -5.65 10.51 2.62
C ILE A 244 -6.29 9.15 2.88
N ARG A 245 -6.64 8.39 1.81
CA ARG A 245 -7.40 7.13 1.89
C ARG A 245 -6.87 6.02 0.99
N TRP A 246 -5.67 6.13 0.48
CA TRP A 246 -5.10 5.21 -0.50
C TRP A 246 -3.72 4.67 -0.07
N MET A 247 -3.13 3.83 -0.92
CA MET A 247 -1.74 3.35 -0.78
C MET A 247 -1.41 2.70 0.58
N GLY A 248 -2.35 1.93 1.14
CA GLY A 248 -2.11 1.29 2.43
C GLY A 248 -2.17 2.21 3.65
N PHE A 249 -2.43 3.51 3.47
CA PHE A 249 -2.58 4.46 4.56
C PHE A 249 -3.82 4.12 5.41
N ARG A 250 -3.64 4.02 6.73
CA ARG A 250 -4.71 3.68 7.70
C ARG A 250 -5.10 4.86 8.59
N GLY A 251 -4.39 5.99 8.50
CA GLY A 251 -4.71 7.24 9.19
C GLY A 251 -5.86 8.00 8.52
N LYS A 252 -6.14 9.20 9.05
CA LYS A 252 -7.22 10.07 8.54
C LYS A 252 -6.70 11.20 7.67
N ILE A 253 -5.54 11.76 8.04
CA ILE A 253 -4.93 12.92 7.38
C ILE A 253 -3.46 12.63 7.11
N PHE A 254 -2.89 13.31 6.11
CA PHE A 254 -1.45 13.25 5.85
C PHE A 254 -0.66 13.79 7.06
N GLY A 255 -1.04 14.94 7.57
CA GLY A 255 -0.44 15.54 8.75
C GLY A 255 0.79 16.41 8.46
N GLU A 256 1.57 16.66 9.51
CA GLU A 256 2.77 17.51 9.46
C GLU A 256 3.97 16.75 8.89
N LEU A 257 4.73 17.41 8.01
CA LEU A 257 6.02 16.90 7.52
C LEU A 257 7.10 17.11 8.57
N CYS A 258 7.85 16.06 8.86
CA CYS A 258 8.95 16.07 9.82
C CYS A 258 10.24 15.60 9.15
N TYR A 259 11.33 16.30 9.45
CA TYR A 259 12.66 16.03 8.90
C TYR A 259 13.64 15.66 10.01
N ASP A 260 14.57 14.78 9.71
CA ASP A 260 15.82 14.62 10.46
C ASP A 260 17.00 14.73 9.49
N GLY A 261 18.01 15.51 9.84
CA GLY A 261 19.14 15.80 8.98
C GLY A 261 18.90 16.91 7.93
N ILE A 262 17.68 17.43 7.82
CA ILE A 262 17.29 18.47 6.86
C ILE A 262 16.68 19.66 7.63
N ARG A 263 17.07 20.88 7.24
CA ARG A 263 16.43 22.12 7.72
C ARG A 263 16.15 23.05 6.53
N PHE A 264 14.98 23.63 6.52
CA PHE A 264 14.56 24.63 5.54
C PHE A 264 14.46 26.02 6.20
N GLU A 265 15.09 27.00 5.61
CA GLU A 265 15.01 28.38 6.03
C GLU A 265 14.12 29.19 5.10
N ARG A 266 12.95 29.59 5.60
CA ARG A 266 11.90 30.20 4.77
C ARG A 266 12.29 31.55 4.15
N ASN A 267 13.03 32.39 4.90
CA ASN A 267 13.36 33.72 4.43
C ASN A 267 14.33 33.70 3.24
N SER A 268 15.34 32.85 3.30
CA SER A 268 16.35 32.70 2.25
C SER A 268 16.00 31.60 1.22
N GLN A 269 14.93 30.81 1.45
CA GLN A 269 14.58 29.62 0.68
C GLN A 269 15.73 28.59 0.60
N THR A 270 16.61 28.60 1.60
CA THR A 270 17.81 27.77 1.65
C THR A 270 17.50 26.44 2.35
N VAL A 271 17.94 25.36 1.73
CA VAL A 271 17.90 24.01 2.30
C VAL A 271 19.28 23.69 2.90
N PHE A 272 19.28 23.24 4.14
CA PHE A 272 20.47 22.77 4.83
C PHE A 272 20.42 21.25 5.01
N TRP A 273 21.54 20.62 4.75
CA TRP A 273 21.78 19.20 4.96
C TRP A 273 22.86 19.02 6.01
N GLN A 274 22.55 18.34 7.12
CA GLN A 274 23.45 18.24 8.28
C GLN A 274 24.04 19.58 8.70
N GLY A 275 23.21 20.63 8.73
CA GLY A 275 23.57 21.98 9.12
C GLY A 275 24.35 22.82 8.07
N LYS A 276 24.69 22.23 6.91
CA LYS A 276 25.39 22.94 5.81
C LYS A 276 24.45 23.22 4.66
N PRO A 277 24.54 24.34 3.94
CA PRO A 277 23.75 24.56 2.73
C PRO A 277 24.00 23.47 1.68
N ILE A 278 22.94 22.99 1.05
CA ILE A 278 23.05 21.99 -0.02
C ILE A 278 23.85 22.55 -1.19
N GLN A 279 24.79 21.74 -1.71
CA GLN A 279 25.56 22.06 -2.92
C GLN A 279 24.84 21.53 -4.16
N PRO A 280 24.53 22.35 -5.19
CA PRO A 280 23.65 21.99 -6.30
C PRO A 280 24.03 20.71 -7.06
N GLU A 281 25.33 20.47 -7.26
CA GLU A 281 25.85 19.36 -8.07
C GLU A 281 26.18 18.09 -7.25
N GLN A 282 26.20 18.19 -5.92
CA GLN A 282 26.44 17.03 -5.07
C GLN A 282 25.20 16.15 -5.00
N LYS A 283 25.35 14.83 -4.94
CA LYS A 283 24.26 13.88 -4.69
C LYS A 283 23.97 13.78 -3.17
N TYR A 284 22.68 13.69 -2.85
CA TYR A 284 22.17 13.52 -1.49
C TYR A 284 21.13 12.41 -1.50
N THR A 285 21.15 11.57 -0.46
CA THR A 285 20.19 10.46 -0.31
C THR A 285 19.45 10.60 1.02
N LEU A 286 18.13 10.63 0.96
CA LEU A 286 17.25 10.55 2.14
C LEU A 286 16.48 9.23 2.16
N THR A 287 16.04 8.82 3.37
CA THR A 287 15.11 7.70 3.54
C THR A 287 13.73 8.23 3.88
N THR A 288 12.71 7.67 3.25
CA THR A 288 11.30 7.94 3.53
C THR A 288 10.48 6.66 3.29
N VAL A 289 9.16 6.75 3.21
CA VAL A 289 8.27 5.64 2.89
C VAL A 289 7.69 5.78 1.48
N ASP A 290 7.34 4.64 0.89
CA ASP A 290 6.95 4.50 -0.50
C ASP A 290 5.80 5.41 -0.94
N HIS A 291 4.85 5.72 -0.06
CA HIS A 291 3.74 6.59 -0.43
C HIS A 291 4.18 8.02 -0.82
N PHE A 292 5.37 8.49 -0.39
CA PHE A 292 5.92 9.78 -0.83
C PHE A 292 6.22 9.81 -2.33
N GLN A 293 6.52 8.67 -2.94
CA GLN A 293 6.72 8.56 -4.39
C GLN A 293 5.40 8.66 -5.16
N PHE A 294 4.32 8.13 -4.59
CA PHE A 294 3.05 7.99 -5.31
C PHE A 294 2.06 9.12 -5.07
N VAL A 295 2.29 9.97 -4.05
CA VAL A 295 1.43 11.14 -3.84
C VAL A 295 1.78 12.26 -4.83
N PRO A 296 0.78 12.96 -5.40
CA PRO A 296 1.00 13.95 -6.46
C PRO A 296 1.66 15.26 -5.96
N PHE A 297 2.03 15.33 -4.68
CA PHE A 297 2.55 16.54 -4.06
C PHE A 297 4.06 16.69 -4.17
N PHE A 298 4.77 15.62 -4.52
CA PHE A 298 6.23 15.55 -4.55
C PHE A 298 6.73 15.02 -5.90
N PRO A 299 6.35 15.66 -7.03
CA PRO A 299 6.64 15.15 -8.37
C PRO A 299 8.13 15.02 -8.67
N THR A 300 8.99 15.74 -7.94
CA THR A 300 10.44 15.61 -8.10
C THR A 300 10.92 14.18 -7.84
N ILE A 301 10.31 13.43 -6.91
CA ILE A 301 10.71 12.04 -6.62
C ILE A 301 10.49 11.16 -7.86
N GLU A 302 9.31 11.24 -8.47
CA GLU A 302 8.94 10.43 -9.63
C GLU A 302 9.72 10.83 -10.89
N LEU A 303 9.91 12.15 -11.12
CA LEU A 303 10.45 12.67 -12.37
C LEU A 303 11.98 12.48 -12.50
N VAL A 304 12.72 12.62 -11.39
CA VAL A 304 14.19 12.66 -11.43
C VAL A 304 14.87 11.92 -10.27
N GLY A 305 14.11 11.32 -9.37
CA GLY A 305 14.66 10.58 -8.23
C GLY A 305 15.20 9.20 -8.66
N GLU A 306 16.43 8.88 -8.21
CA GLU A 306 16.90 7.51 -8.18
C GLU A 306 16.29 6.86 -6.92
N VAL A 307 15.26 6.02 -7.09
CA VAL A 307 14.51 5.40 -5.99
C VAL A 307 14.90 3.95 -5.80
N GLU A 308 15.28 3.58 -4.57
CA GLU A 308 15.57 2.21 -4.16
C GLU A 308 14.60 1.80 -3.06
N PHE A 309 13.82 0.73 -3.28
CA PHE A 309 12.95 0.13 -2.28
C PHE A 309 13.74 -0.76 -1.32
N LEU A 310 13.51 -0.60 -0.03
CA LEU A 310 14.16 -1.42 1.01
C LEU A 310 13.21 -2.55 1.45
N PHE A 311 13.40 -3.72 0.88
CA PHE A 311 12.63 -4.91 1.21
C PHE A 311 13.42 -5.84 2.16
N PRO A 312 12.73 -6.75 2.88
CA PRO A 312 11.27 -6.98 2.88
C PRO A 312 10.49 -6.14 3.90
N ASP A 313 11.17 -5.36 4.72
CA ASP A 313 10.60 -4.74 5.91
C ASP A 313 9.68 -3.56 5.57
N VAL A 314 8.57 -3.46 6.32
CA VAL A 314 7.71 -2.28 6.32
C VAL A 314 8.10 -1.35 7.47
N LEU A 315 7.65 -0.10 7.45
CA LEU A 315 7.94 0.93 8.46
C LEU A 315 7.83 0.40 9.90
N ARG A 316 6.76 -0.33 10.22
CA ARG A 316 6.53 -0.90 11.55
C ARG A 316 7.65 -1.87 11.96
N THR A 317 8.08 -2.76 11.06
CA THR A 317 9.15 -3.71 11.32
C THR A 317 10.48 -2.98 11.56
N VAL A 318 10.78 -1.97 10.74
CA VAL A 318 11.99 -1.16 10.91
C VAL A 318 12.00 -0.43 12.25
N VAL A 319 10.88 0.15 12.65
CA VAL A 319 10.76 0.78 13.98
C VAL A 319 10.88 -0.25 15.10
N ALA A 320 10.28 -1.44 14.97
CA ALA A 320 10.42 -2.53 15.93
C ALA A 320 11.89 -2.94 16.13
N ASN A 321 12.60 -3.14 15.02
CA ASN A 321 14.02 -3.50 15.02
C ASN A 321 14.89 -2.42 15.70
N TYR A 322 14.63 -1.16 15.38
CA TYR A 322 15.30 -0.03 16.02
C TYR A 322 15.04 0.00 17.53
N LEU A 323 13.77 -0.09 17.94
CA LEU A 323 13.43 -0.10 19.37
C LEU A 323 14.07 -1.27 20.10
N HIS A 324 14.05 -2.47 19.52
CA HIS A 324 14.69 -3.67 20.09
C HIS A 324 16.20 -3.47 20.30
N ALA A 325 16.88 -2.89 19.29
CA ALA A 325 18.33 -2.68 19.36
C ALA A 325 18.74 -1.59 20.38
N HIS A 326 17.96 -0.50 20.49
CA HIS A 326 18.31 0.64 21.32
C HIS A 326 17.70 0.61 22.73
N TYR A 327 16.63 -0.17 22.94
CA TYR A 327 15.89 -0.31 24.19
C TYR A 327 15.60 -1.80 24.48
N PRO A 328 16.66 -2.63 24.64
CA PRO A 328 16.49 -4.05 24.88
C PRO A 328 15.75 -4.32 26.21
N ILE A 329 14.93 -5.35 26.23
CA ILE A 329 14.27 -5.84 27.45
C ILE A 329 15.37 -6.44 28.34
N LYS A 330 15.44 -6.02 29.60
CA LYS A 330 16.43 -6.44 30.59
C LYS A 330 15.93 -7.66 31.37
#